data_73e1cd02f450e47e990fee08cc1a33f3
#
_entry.id   73e1cd02f450e47e990fee08cc1a33f3
#
_cell.length_a   1.000
_cell.length_b   1.000
_cell.length_c   1.000
_cell.angle_alpha   90.00
_cell.angle_beta   90.00
_cell.angle_gamma   90.00
#
_symmetry.space_group_name_H-M   'P 1'
#
loop_
_entity.id
_entity.type
_entity.pdbx_description
1 polymer ?
#
loop_
_entity_poly.entity_id
_entity_poly.type
_entity_poly.pdbx_seq_one_letter_code
_entity_poly.pdbx_strand_id
1 'polypeptide(L)'
;MKILVVGSGGREHALAWKLAHSPTVTHIFCAPGNAGTADEPNIQNLDIRATDTPRLLKFCKAEQIDLAVIGPEAPLVLGMVDDFQAAGVRVFGPTRAAAALEASKAHAKEMMRLANVPTADYAVFDDPAAAIAHVDERSERSLVVKADGLASGKGVTVCHNRQEAIAAIRHSMVDLAFGDAGKRIVIEEGLVGEEASILAIVDGSTILPLEPAQDHKAAFDDDRGPNTGGMGAYSPTPLITPALLDEVIEKVLVPIVHTMRREGEPFQGILYAGLMITAQGPKVLEFNVRFGDPEAQPVLMRLKSDLAQVLLAAAEGRLKKLPPLEWDPRPAVCVVMAAAGYPGKVNKGLPIRGLTEASRVPDVKVFHAGTARLGDQIVTDGGRVLGVTALGDTIADAKLRAYQAVKCVRWEGAWCRKDISDKARRVG
;
A
#
# COMPACT_ATOMS: atom_id res chain seq x y z
N MET A 1 12.61 21.04 -9.84
CA MET A 1 12.01 20.87 -8.49
C MET A 1 12.88 19.98 -7.62
N LYS A 2 13.01 20.32 -6.34
CA LYS A 2 13.55 19.47 -5.29
C LYS A 2 12.39 18.78 -4.57
N ILE A 3 12.43 17.45 -4.46
CA ILE A 3 11.35 16.67 -3.83
C ILE A 3 11.88 15.90 -2.63
N LEU A 4 11.13 15.87 -1.54
CA LEU A 4 11.36 14.99 -0.41
C LEU A 4 10.38 13.81 -0.50
N VAL A 5 10.89 12.57 -0.47
CA VAL A 5 10.10 11.34 -0.32
C VAL A 5 10.35 10.79 1.09
N VAL A 6 9.31 10.74 1.91
CA VAL A 6 9.40 10.21 3.28
C VAL A 6 9.11 8.72 3.26
N GLY A 7 10.03 7.92 3.81
CA GLY A 7 9.94 6.47 3.92
C GLY A 7 11.15 5.73 3.36
N SER A 8 11.12 4.40 3.43
CA SER A 8 12.25 3.53 3.08
C SER A 8 11.86 2.20 2.43
N GLY A 9 10.57 1.97 2.17
CA GLY A 9 10.06 0.72 1.61
C GLY A 9 10.20 0.63 0.08
N GLY A 10 9.72 -0.48 -0.48
CA GLY A 10 9.68 -0.69 -1.92
C GLY A 10 8.80 0.33 -2.65
N ARG A 11 7.72 0.74 -2.03
CA ARG A 11 6.83 1.81 -2.48
C ARG A 11 7.58 3.14 -2.60
N GLU A 12 8.34 3.53 -1.57
CA GLU A 12 9.08 4.79 -1.58
C GLU A 12 10.20 4.75 -2.61
N HIS A 13 10.86 3.61 -2.79
CA HIS A 13 11.85 3.47 -3.88
C HIS A 13 11.17 3.63 -5.24
N ALA A 14 10.02 2.99 -5.48
CA ALA A 14 9.29 3.13 -6.74
C ALA A 14 8.81 4.58 -6.99
N LEU A 15 8.35 5.27 -5.94
CA LEU A 15 7.99 6.68 -6.00
C LEU A 15 9.20 7.56 -6.37
N ALA A 16 10.31 7.41 -5.65
CA ALA A 16 11.52 8.19 -5.90
C ALA A 16 12.08 7.93 -7.31
N TRP A 17 12.14 6.66 -7.73
CA TRP A 17 12.53 6.29 -9.09
C TRP A 17 11.63 6.93 -10.14
N LYS A 18 10.30 6.85 -9.98
CA LYS A 18 9.37 7.44 -10.95
C LYS A 18 9.46 8.96 -11.00
N LEU A 19 9.58 9.61 -9.85
CA LEU A 19 9.76 11.06 -9.76
C LEU A 19 11.07 11.54 -10.40
N ALA A 20 12.14 10.75 -10.32
CA ALA A 20 13.42 11.06 -10.94
C ALA A 20 13.37 11.06 -12.48
N HIS A 21 12.36 10.45 -13.09
CA HIS A 21 12.14 10.50 -14.54
C HIS A 21 11.45 11.78 -15.01
N SER A 22 10.96 12.64 -14.10
CA SER A 22 10.38 13.92 -14.47
C SER A 22 11.47 14.90 -14.95
N PRO A 23 11.29 15.54 -16.13
CA PRO A 23 12.26 16.53 -16.61
C PRO A 23 12.30 17.79 -15.74
N THR A 24 11.31 18.00 -14.88
CA THR A 24 11.22 19.15 -13.97
C THR A 24 11.86 18.89 -12.61
N VAL A 25 12.20 17.63 -12.30
CA VAL A 25 12.82 17.25 -11.02
C VAL A 25 14.34 17.28 -11.16
N THR A 26 14.98 18.08 -10.33
CA THR A 26 16.44 18.23 -10.32
C THR A 26 17.10 17.39 -9.24
N HIS A 27 16.42 17.17 -8.12
CA HIS A 27 16.96 16.40 -7.01
C HIS A 27 15.84 15.79 -6.15
N ILE A 28 16.07 14.59 -5.64
CA ILE A 28 15.17 13.89 -4.73
C ILE A 28 15.93 13.55 -3.45
N PHE A 29 15.30 13.83 -2.32
CA PHE A 29 15.77 13.38 -1.01
C PHE A 29 14.83 12.28 -0.50
N CYS A 30 15.39 11.17 0.00
CA CYS A 30 14.63 10.09 0.62
C CYS A 30 14.93 10.03 2.12
N ALA A 31 13.93 10.03 2.98
CA ALA A 31 14.09 10.06 4.43
C ALA A 31 13.34 8.88 5.11
N PRO A 32 14.05 7.87 5.60
CA PRO A 32 15.51 7.65 5.52
C PRO A 32 16.01 7.08 4.19
N GLY A 33 15.14 6.58 3.29
CA GLY A 33 15.51 5.83 2.11
C GLY A 33 16.06 4.44 2.44
N ASN A 34 16.60 3.76 1.43
CA ASN A 34 17.21 2.44 1.55
C ASN A 34 18.44 2.31 0.64
N ALA A 35 19.06 1.13 0.56
CA ALA A 35 20.24 0.94 -0.27
C ALA A 35 19.96 1.19 -1.77
N GLY A 36 18.77 0.87 -2.26
CA GLY A 36 18.40 1.08 -3.65
C GLY A 36 18.17 2.54 -4.00
N THR A 37 17.52 3.32 -3.13
CA THR A 37 17.33 4.76 -3.35
C THR A 37 18.67 5.50 -3.36
N ALA A 38 19.65 5.04 -2.59
CA ALA A 38 21.00 5.62 -2.59
C ALA A 38 21.77 5.37 -3.90
N ASP A 39 21.40 4.35 -4.67
CA ASP A 39 22.05 4.00 -5.94
C ASP A 39 21.37 4.63 -7.17
N GLU A 40 20.20 5.28 -6.98
CA GLU A 40 19.50 5.95 -8.07
C GLU A 40 20.15 7.31 -8.40
N PRO A 41 20.23 7.69 -9.69
CA PRO A 41 20.73 9.00 -10.07
C PRO A 41 19.84 10.13 -9.55
N ASN A 42 20.46 11.22 -9.11
CA ASN A 42 19.78 12.41 -8.54
C ASN A 42 18.96 12.15 -7.28
N ILE A 43 19.19 11.04 -6.59
CA ILE A 43 18.54 10.70 -5.32
C ILE A 43 19.59 10.66 -4.20
N GLN A 44 19.27 11.29 -3.08
CA GLN A 44 20.10 11.31 -1.87
C GLN A 44 19.29 10.85 -0.66
N ASN A 45 19.83 9.90 0.09
CA ASN A 45 19.24 9.48 1.36
C ASN A 45 19.62 10.46 2.48
N LEU A 46 18.68 10.66 3.41
CA LEU A 46 18.87 11.45 4.61
C LEU A 46 18.81 10.57 5.85
N ASP A 47 19.73 10.74 6.77
CA ASP A 47 19.67 10.09 8.07
C ASP A 47 18.63 10.78 9.00
N ILE A 48 17.38 10.76 8.56
CA ILE A 48 16.22 11.28 9.31
C ILE A 48 15.11 10.24 9.25
N ARG A 49 14.62 9.82 10.40
CA ARG A 49 13.52 8.84 10.49
C ARG A 49 12.24 9.41 9.86
N ALA A 50 11.47 8.54 9.23
CA ALA A 50 10.21 8.91 8.57
C ALA A 50 9.17 9.57 9.51
N THR A 51 9.28 9.39 10.81
CA THR A 51 8.38 9.97 11.82
C THR A 51 8.97 11.20 12.54
N ASP A 52 10.18 11.64 12.15
CA ASP A 52 10.83 12.81 12.77
C ASP A 52 10.41 14.09 12.05
N THR A 53 9.15 14.47 12.22
CA THR A 53 8.57 15.67 11.58
C THR A 53 9.38 16.95 11.80
N PRO A 54 9.86 17.25 13.03
CA PRO A 54 10.62 18.49 13.26
C PRO A 54 11.91 18.59 12.44
N ARG A 55 12.68 17.47 12.35
CA ARG A 55 13.92 17.46 11.55
C ARG A 55 13.64 17.53 10.07
N LEU A 56 12.59 16.84 9.59
CA LEU A 56 12.17 16.89 8.19
C LEU A 56 11.70 18.30 7.79
N LEU A 57 10.91 18.98 8.63
CA LEU A 57 10.50 20.37 8.39
C LEU A 57 11.69 21.34 8.33
N LYS A 58 12.64 21.20 9.28
CA LYS A 58 13.87 22.01 9.25
C LYS A 58 14.64 21.81 7.96
N PHE A 59 14.76 20.56 7.52
CA PHE A 59 15.41 20.20 6.25
C PHE A 59 14.67 20.80 5.05
N CYS A 60 13.34 20.66 4.98
CA CYS A 60 12.53 21.20 3.88
C CYS A 60 12.74 22.72 3.71
N LYS A 61 12.79 23.46 4.83
CA LYS A 61 13.03 24.91 4.81
C LYS A 61 14.45 25.27 4.36
N ALA A 62 15.45 24.55 4.87
CA ALA A 62 16.86 24.79 4.55
C ALA A 62 17.17 24.52 3.07
N GLU A 63 16.65 23.41 2.53
CA GLU A 63 16.87 22.98 1.14
C GLU A 63 15.87 23.57 0.15
N GLN A 64 14.87 24.32 0.62
CA GLN A 64 13.79 24.87 -0.22
C GLN A 64 13.10 23.77 -1.03
N ILE A 65 12.59 22.74 -0.33
CA ILE A 65 11.86 21.63 -0.95
C ILE A 65 10.57 22.15 -1.58
N ASP A 66 10.37 21.83 -2.87
CA ASP A 66 9.19 22.25 -3.63
C ASP A 66 7.97 21.39 -3.32
N LEU A 67 8.17 20.09 -3.03
CA LEU A 67 7.11 19.14 -2.73
C LEU A 67 7.63 18.04 -1.80
N ALA A 68 6.90 17.75 -0.72
CA ALA A 68 7.09 16.56 0.10
C ALA A 68 6.03 15.49 -0.26
N VAL A 69 6.43 14.24 -0.37
CA VAL A 69 5.58 13.08 -0.64
C VAL A 69 5.71 12.10 0.51
N ILE A 70 4.61 11.84 1.22
CA ILE A 70 4.62 10.95 2.37
C ILE A 70 4.26 9.53 1.92
N GLY A 71 5.19 8.61 2.06
CA GLY A 71 5.02 7.23 1.62
C GLY A 71 4.23 6.36 2.60
N PRO A 72 4.70 6.16 3.86
CA PRO A 72 4.08 5.25 4.82
C PRO A 72 2.94 5.89 5.61
N GLU A 73 2.09 5.05 6.20
CA GLU A 73 0.91 5.45 6.97
C GLU A 73 1.25 6.11 8.32
N ALA A 74 2.32 5.66 8.99
CA ALA A 74 2.62 6.13 10.34
C ALA A 74 2.81 7.65 10.44
N PRO A 75 3.62 8.34 9.62
CA PRO A 75 3.73 9.80 9.68
C PRO A 75 2.44 10.51 9.29
N LEU A 76 1.58 9.94 8.42
CA LEU A 76 0.28 10.49 8.07
C LEU A 76 -0.65 10.54 9.30
N VAL A 77 -0.76 9.41 9.99
CA VAL A 77 -1.58 9.28 11.21
C VAL A 77 -1.05 10.16 12.35
N LEU A 78 0.26 10.39 12.40
CA LEU A 78 0.87 11.32 13.38
C LEU A 78 0.62 12.80 13.03
N GLY A 79 0.12 13.13 11.83
CA GLY A 79 -0.23 14.50 11.42
C GLY A 79 0.92 15.26 10.77
N MET A 80 1.88 14.56 10.16
CA MET A 80 3.00 15.22 9.47
C MET A 80 2.52 16.17 8.38
N VAL A 81 1.44 15.82 7.66
CA VAL A 81 0.87 16.68 6.61
C VAL A 81 0.35 17.98 7.18
N ASP A 82 -0.35 17.93 8.33
CA ASP A 82 -0.87 19.11 9.02
C ASP A 82 0.27 20.06 9.42
N ASP A 83 1.35 19.49 9.99
CA ASP A 83 2.53 20.26 10.40
C ASP A 83 3.26 20.91 9.21
N PHE A 84 3.35 20.18 8.08
CA PHE A 84 4.00 20.69 6.85
C PHE A 84 3.19 21.81 6.23
N GLN A 85 1.86 21.64 6.13
CA GLN A 85 0.95 22.69 5.64
C GLN A 85 1.00 23.94 6.51
N ALA A 86 0.95 23.77 7.83
CA ALA A 86 1.07 24.89 8.78
C ALA A 86 2.41 25.64 8.66
N ALA A 87 3.48 24.93 8.26
CA ALA A 87 4.80 25.48 8.04
C ALA A 87 5.00 26.07 6.63
N GLY A 88 3.98 26.01 5.74
CA GLY A 88 4.01 26.50 4.37
C GLY A 88 4.78 25.61 3.40
N VAL A 89 5.02 24.34 3.75
CA VAL A 89 5.65 23.34 2.87
C VAL A 89 4.56 22.63 2.08
N ARG A 90 4.68 22.61 0.74
CA ARG A 90 3.76 21.80 -0.09
C ARG A 90 3.98 20.32 0.19
N VAL A 91 2.90 19.61 0.46
CA VAL A 91 2.95 18.19 0.83
C VAL A 91 1.81 17.44 0.17
N PHE A 92 2.12 16.25 -0.34
CA PHE A 92 1.15 15.30 -0.86
C PHE A 92 0.93 14.18 0.15
N GLY A 93 -0.28 14.06 0.62
CA GLY A 93 -0.76 13.11 1.61
C GLY A 93 -2.00 13.65 2.34
N PRO A 94 -2.80 12.80 2.99
CA PRO A 94 -3.95 13.22 3.78
C PRO A 94 -3.51 13.83 5.12
N THR A 95 -4.33 14.77 5.62
CA THR A 95 -4.23 15.26 7.00
C THR A 95 -4.46 14.14 8.00
N ARG A 96 -4.13 14.37 9.29
CA ARG A 96 -4.40 13.40 10.36
C ARG A 96 -5.86 12.98 10.41
N ALA A 97 -6.80 13.94 10.26
CA ALA A 97 -8.22 13.66 10.24
C ALA A 97 -8.59 12.72 9.10
N ALA A 98 -8.17 13.04 7.87
CA ALA A 98 -8.44 12.20 6.71
C ALA A 98 -7.70 10.84 6.78
N ALA A 99 -6.52 10.77 7.41
CA ALA A 99 -5.77 9.54 7.62
C ALA A 99 -6.45 8.58 8.62
N ALA A 100 -7.42 9.05 9.39
CA ALA A 100 -8.24 8.19 10.25
C ALA A 100 -8.99 7.11 9.46
N LEU A 101 -9.21 7.31 8.16
CA LEU A 101 -9.82 6.33 7.26
C LEU A 101 -8.98 5.01 7.15
N GLU A 102 -7.66 5.05 7.34
CA GLU A 102 -6.80 3.86 7.48
C GLU A 102 -6.49 3.55 8.95
N ALA A 103 -6.33 4.59 9.78
CA ALA A 103 -5.89 4.44 11.16
C ALA A 103 -6.94 3.75 12.05
N SER A 104 -8.24 3.92 11.76
CA SER A 104 -9.33 3.29 12.50
C SER A 104 -10.32 2.62 11.55
N LYS A 105 -10.44 1.30 11.69
CA LYS A 105 -11.40 0.51 10.92
C LYS A 105 -12.84 0.84 11.31
N ALA A 106 -13.08 1.13 12.61
CA ALA A 106 -14.37 1.56 13.09
C ALA A 106 -14.78 2.91 12.45
N HIS A 107 -13.85 3.89 12.38
CA HIS A 107 -14.08 5.15 11.69
C HIS A 107 -14.33 4.95 10.18
N ALA A 108 -13.54 4.11 9.52
CA ALA A 108 -13.74 3.78 8.11
C ALA A 108 -15.13 3.18 7.86
N LYS A 109 -15.59 2.27 8.72
CA LYS A 109 -16.94 1.68 8.63
C LYS A 109 -18.04 2.73 8.84
N GLU A 110 -17.87 3.65 9.77
CA GLU A 110 -18.83 4.74 9.97
C GLU A 110 -18.86 5.68 8.74
N MET A 111 -17.71 6.04 8.17
CA MET A 111 -17.67 6.83 6.95
C MET A 111 -18.33 6.09 5.77
N MET A 112 -18.10 4.79 5.62
CA MET A 112 -18.77 3.97 4.60
C MET A 112 -20.28 3.93 4.80
N ARG A 113 -20.76 3.81 6.05
CA ARG A 113 -22.18 3.84 6.40
C ARG A 113 -22.82 5.19 6.03
N LEU A 114 -22.19 6.30 6.39
CA LEU A 114 -22.66 7.66 6.06
C LEU A 114 -22.64 7.93 4.55
N ALA A 115 -21.70 7.35 3.83
CA ALA A 115 -21.55 7.47 2.39
C ALA A 115 -22.39 6.45 1.60
N ASN A 116 -23.05 5.51 2.27
CA ASN A 116 -23.76 4.38 1.65
C ASN A 116 -22.82 3.55 0.71
N VAL A 117 -21.56 3.38 1.11
CA VAL A 117 -20.56 2.59 0.37
C VAL A 117 -20.76 1.11 0.69
N PRO A 118 -20.85 0.22 -0.33
CA PRO A 118 -20.99 -1.21 -0.10
C PRO A 118 -19.80 -1.80 0.65
N THR A 119 -20.06 -2.48 1.77
CA THR A 119 -19.06 -3.16 2.58
C THR A 119 -19.70 -4.37 3.28
N ALA A 120 -18.89 -5.19 3.94
CA ALA A 120 -19.37 -6.30 4.77
C ALA A 120 -20.26 -5.79 5.92
N ASP A 121 -21.27 -6.58 6.29
CA ASP A 121 -21.99 -6.35 7.53
C ASP A 121 -21.04 -6.42 8.73
N TYR A 122 -21.19 -5.53 9.71
CA TYR A 122 -20.20 -5.37 10.76
C TYR A 122 -20.78 -4.91 12.09
N ALA A 123 -20.04 -5.19 13.16
CA ALA A 123 -20.27 -4.60 14.48
C ALA A 123 -18.94 -4.24 15.15
N VAL A 124 -18.97 -3.22 16.01
CA VAL A 124 -17.78 -2.69 16.72
C VAL A 124 -17.92 -2.98 18.21
N PHE A 125 -16.83 -3.43 18.84
CA PHE A 125 -16.81 -3.81 20.25
C PHE A 125 -15.59 -3.25 20.98
N ASP A 126 -15.85 -2.69 22.17
CA ASP A 126 -14.87 -2.26 23.16
C ASP A 126 -14.81 -3.23 24.38
N ASP A 127 -15.76 -4.18 24.45
CA ASP A 127 -15.85 -5.19 25.51
C ASP A 127 -15.75 -6.61 24.94
N PRO A 128 -14.78 -7.42 25.40
CA PRO A 128 -14.61 -8.79 24.90
C PRO A 128 -15.81 -9.70 25.17
N ALA A 129 -16.55 -9.50 26.29
CA ALA A 129 -17.71 -10.33 26.62
C ALA A 129 -18.86 -10.06 25.64
N ALA A 130 -19.12 -8.79 25.33
CA ALA A 130 -20.11 -8.39 24.33
C ALA A 130 -19.75 -8.90 22.93
N ALA A 131 -18.47 -8.84 22.55
CA ALA A 131 -17.98 -9.36 21.29
C ALA A 131 -18.18 -10.90 21.16
N ILE A 132 -17.91 -11.64 22.22
CA ILE A 132 -18.14 -13.10 22.27
C ILE A 132 -19.62 -13.41 22.19
N ALA A 133 -20.48 -12.72 22.95
CA ALA A 133 -21.92 -12.91 22.90
C ALA A 133 -22.48 -12.67 21.49
N HIS A 134 -22.01 -11.62 20.81
CA HIS A 134 -22.39 -11.33 19.43
C HIS A 134 -22.03 -12.49 18.48
N VAL A 135 -20.83 -13.08 18.61
CA VAL A 135 -20.42 -14.24 17.81
C VAL A 135 -21.28 -15.48 18.12
N ASP A 136 -21.71 -15.63 19.38
CA ASP A 136 -22.57 -16.73 19.81
C ASP A 136 -23.99 -16.67 19.23
N GLU A 137 -24.48 -15.46 18.96
CA GLU A 137 -25.82 -15.24 18.38
C GLU A 137 -25.84 -15.34 16.84
N ARG A 138 -24.68 -15.26 16.19
CA ARG A 138 -24.58 -15.29 14.72
C ARG A 138 -24.59 -16.72 14.17
N SER A 139 -25.23 -16.85 13.03
CA SER A 139 -25.33 -18.13 12.29
C SER A 139 -24.32 -18.25 11.16
N GLU A 140 -23.58 -17.19 10.86
CA GLU A 140 -22.60 -17.16 9.75
C GLU A 140 -21.46 -18.14 10.01
N ARG A 141 -21.06 -18.81 8.94
CA ARG A 141 -19.98 -19.81 8.98
C ARG A 141 -18.58 -19.18 8.99
N SER A 142 -18.46 -17.97 8.47
CA SER A 142 -17.18 -17.26 8.39
C SER A 142 -17.35 -15.83 8.91
N LEU A 143 -16.46 -15.44 9.80
CA LEU A 143 -16.36 -14.08 10.36
C LEU A 143 -14.95 -13.54 10.19
N VAL A 144 -14.80 -12.23 10.16
CA VAL A 144 -13.48 -11.59 10.16
C VAL A 144 -13.38 -10.69 11.38
N VAL A 145 -12.39 -10.96 12.24
CA VAL A 145 -12.08 -10.16 13.42
C VAL A 145 -10.91 -9.24 13.09
N LYS A 146 -11.12 -7.93 13.23
CA LYS A 146 -10.14 -6.90 12.89
C LYS A 146 -9.84 -6.02 14.10
N ALA A 147 -8.58 -5.90 14.51
CA ALA A 147 -8.15 -4.91 15.47
C ALA A 147 -8.33 -3.49 14.91
N ASP A 148 -8.84 -2.56 15.73
CA ASP A 148 -9.10 -1.17 15.34
C ASP A 148 -7.86 -0.30 15.55
N GLY A 149 -6.97 -0.31 14.58
CA GLY A 149 -5.74 0.45 14.60
C GLY A 149 -4.74 -0.03 13.56
N LEU A 150 -3.59 0.63 13.50
CA LEU A 150 -2.47 0.22 12.65
C LEU A 150 -1.81 -1.04 13.26
N ALA A 151 -1.94 -2.17 12.59
CA ALA A 151 -1.37 -3.45 13.01
C ALA A 151 -0.49 -4.08 11.92
N SER A 152 0.02 -3.28 10.96
CA SER A 152 0.91 -3.73 9.87
C SER A 152 0.39 -4.97 9.12
N GLY A 153 -0.93 -5.00 8.82
CA GLY A 153 -1.59 -6.12 8.14
C GLY A 153 -1.83 -7.37 9.00
N LYS A 154 -1.39 -7.39 10.27
CA LYS A 154 -1.49 -8.57 11.15
C LYS A 154 -2.73 -8.58 12.04
N GLY A 155 -3.42 -7.45 12.17
CA GLY A 155 -4.60 -7.29 13.02
C GLY A 155 -5.91 -7.82 12.40
N VAL A 156 -5.85 -8.60 11.33
CA VAL A 156 -7.02 -9.16 10.63
C VAL A 156 -6.94 -10.68 10.69
N THR A 157 -7.97 -11.31 11.26
CA THR A 157 -8.08 -12.77 11.37
C THR A 157 -9.37 -13.22 10.69
N VAL A 158 -9.24 -14.02 9.62
CA VAL A 158 -10.37 -14.72 9.00
C VAL A 158 -10.65 -15.96 9.81
N CYS A 159 -11.88 -16.09 10.28
CA CYS A 159 -12.33 -17.17 11.16
C CYS A 159 -13.36 -18.00 10.41
N HIS A 160 -13.12 -19.31 10.30
CA HIS A 160 -13.99 -20.25 9.58
C HIS A 160 -15.05 -20.89 10.48
N ASN A 161 -14.97 -20.64 11.76
CA ASN A 161 -15.91 -21.13 12.76
C ASN A 161 -15.91 -20.24 14.00
N ARG A 162 -16.92 -20.45 14.86
CA ARG A 162 -17.12 -19.70 16.12
C ARG A 162 -15.91 -19.76 17.05
N GLN A 163 -15.27 -20.94 17.17
CA GLN A 163 -14.15 -21.11 18.10
C GLN A 163 -12.93 -20.27 17.68
N GLU A 164 -12.65 -20.22 16.38
CA GLU A 164 -11.60 -19.35 15.82
C GLU A 164 -11.92 -17.88 16.07
N ALA A 165 -13.18 -17.45 15.89
CA ALA A 165 -13.58 -16.07 16.15
C ALA A 165 -13.42 -15.70 17.64
N ILE A 166 -13.85 -16.55 18.57
CA ILE A 166 -13.65 -16.35 20.01
C ILE A 166 -12.15 -16.30 20.36
N ALA A 167 -11.33 -17.16 19.77
CA ALA A 167 -9.89 -17.14 19.98
C ALA A 167 -9.26 -15.84 19.46
N ALA A 168 -9.67 -15.37 18.29
CA ALA A 168 -9.21 -14.10 17.72
C ALA A 168 -9.61 -12.88 18.56
N ILE A 169 -10.84 -12.88 19.11
CA ILE A 169 -11.29 -11.83 20.03
C ILE A 169 -10.41 -11.81 21.30
N ARG A 170 -10.19 -12.96 21.91
CA ARG A 170 -9.35 -13.06 23.11
C ARG A 170 -7.91 -12.63 22.83
N HIS A 171 -7.33 -13.11 21.73
CA HIS A 171 -5.98 -12.73 21.31
C HIS A 171 -5.83 -11.22 21.11
N SER A 172 -6.83 -10.57 20.50
CA SER A 172 -6.81 -9.12 20.28
C SER A 172 -7.06 -8.33 21.58
N MET A 173 -8.21 -8.58 22.24
CA MET A 173 -8.74 -7.73 23.30
C MET A 173 -8.27 -8.08 24.72
N VAL A 174 -7.95 -9.37 24.97
CA VAL A 174 -7.53 -9.85 26.30
C VAL A 174 -6.01 -9.94 26.38
N ASP A 175 -5.40 -10.61 25.40
CA ASP A 175 -3.93 -10.76 25.36
C ASP A 175 -3.23 -9.49 24.85
N LEU A 176 -3.99 -8.55 24.27
CA LEU A 176 -3.49 -7.30 23.71
C LEU A 176 -2.32 -7.52 22.72
N ALA A 177 -2.42 -8.58 21.89
CA ALA A 177 -1.36 -8.95 20.95
C ALA A 177 -1.00 -7.84 19.96
N PHE A 178 -1.91 -6.88 19.76
CA PHE A 178 -1.72 -5.70 18.89
C PHE A 178 -1.60 -4.39 19.71
N GLY A 179 -1.29 -4.50 21.01
CA GLY A 179 -1.22 -3.34 21.90
C GLY A 179 -2.56 -2.58 21.97
N ASP A 180 -2.49 -1.25 21.97
CA ASP A 180 -3.70 -0.40 22.05
C ASP A 180 -4.67 -0.61 20.90
N ALA A 181 -4.20 -0.99 19.70
CA ALA A 181 -5.03 -1.30 18.54
C ALA A 181 -5.97 -2.50 18.79
N GLY A 182 -5.61 -3.40 19.71
CA GLY A 182 -6.42 -4.56 20.06
C GLY A 182 -7.55 -4.29 21.07
N LYS A 183 -7.58 -3.12 21.72
CA LYS A 183 -8.60 -2.78 22.72
C LYS A 183 -9.99 -2.65 22.13
N ARG A 184 -10.11 -2.25 20.88
CA ARG A 184 -11.33 -2.18 20.08
C ARG A 184 -11.19 -3.11 18.91
N ILE A 185 -12.27 -3.77 18.53
CA ILE A 185 -12.32 -4.64 17.35
C ILE A 185 -13.55 -4.35 16.50
N VAL A 186 -13.41 -4.68 15.21
CA VAL A 186 -14.54 -4.77 14.27
C VAL A 186 -14.70 -6.24 13.90
N ILE A 187 -15.92 -6.75 14.05
CA ILE A 187 -16.31 -8.10 13.59
C ILE A 187 -17.15 -7.94 12.34
N GLU A 188 -16.76 -8.61 11.25
CA GLU A 188 -17.43 -8.54 9.95
C GLU A 188 -17.88 -9.92 9.49
N GLU A 189 -18.93 -9.96 8.65
CA GLU A 189 -19.21 -11.16 7.85
C GLU A 189 -18.02 -11.54 6.94
N GLY A 190 -17.74 -12.81 6.78
CA GLY A 190 -16.73 -13.27 5.84
C GLY A 190 -17.24 -13.17 4.39
N LEU A 191 -16.68 -12.25 3.62
CA LEU A 191 -17.01 -12.10 2.20
C LEU A 191 -16.33 -13.18 1.36
N VAL A 192 -17.02 -13.61 0.29
CA VAL A 192 -16.51 -14.58 -0.70
C VAL A 192 -16.39 -13.90 -2.06
N GLY A 193 -15.22 -13.98 -2.66
CA GLY A 193 -14.92 -13.36 -3.96
C GLY A 193 -13.43 -13.32 -4.23
N GLU A 194 -13.04 -12.46 -5.18
CA GLU A 194 -11.65 -12.18 -5.50
C GLU A 194 -11.29 -10.76 -5.07
N GLU A 195 -10.11 -10.60 -4.46
CA GLU A 195 -9.64 -9.29 -4.01
C GLU A 195 -9.07 -8.47 -5.17
N ALA A 196 -9.29 -7.17 -5.15
CA ALA A 196 -8.67 -6.20 -6.05
C ALA A 196 -8.35 -4.89 -5.33
N SER A 197 -7.39 -4.14 -5.87
CA SER A 197 -6.95 -2.85 -5.35
C SER A 197 -7.21 -1.76 -6.38
N ILE A 198 -8.01 -0.76 -6.00
CA ILE A 198 -8.24 0.45 -6.78
C ILE A 198 -7.62 1.62 -6.04
N LEU A 199 -6.64 2.26 -6.67
CA LEU A 199 -5.99 3.45 -6.16
C LEU A 199 -6.47 4.67 -6.95
N ALA A 200 -6.64 5.80 -6.26
CA ALA A 200 -6.95 7.07 -6.89
C ALA A 200 -6.15 8.20 -6.24
N ILE A 201 -5.70 9.15 -7.06
CA ILE A 201 -5.15 10.42 -6.59
C ILE A 201 -6.31 11.38 -6.37
N VAL A 202 -6.39 12.01 -5.20
CA VAL A 202 -7.48 12.90 -4.81
C VAL A 202 -6.90 14.24 -4.35
N ASP A 203 -7.55 15.35 -4.74
CA ASP A 203 -7.16 16.72 -4.36
C ASP A 203 -8.21 17.44 -3.49
N GLY A 204 -9.08 16.68 -2.81
CA GLY A 204 -10.20 17.21 -2.03
C GLY A 204 -11.51 17.34 -2.82
N SER A 205 -11.44 17.39 -4.15
CA SER A 205 -12.62 17.57 -5.02
C SER A 205 -12.60 16.69 -6.28
N THR A 206 -11.43 16.50 -6.84
CA THR A 206 -11.22 15.71 -8.06
C THR A 206 -10.62 14.36 -7.69
N ILE A 207 -11.14 13.30 -8.28
CA ILE A 207 -10.67 11.92 -8.13
C ILE A 207 -10.08 11.50 -9.46
N LEU A 208 -8.82 11.09 -9.46
CA LEU A 208 -8.10 10.60 -10.62
C LEU A 208 -7.72 9.13 -10.40
N PRO A 209 -8.52 8.17 -10.87
CA PRO A 209 -8.23 6.75 -10.71
C PRO A 209 -6.94 6.36 -11.42
N LEU A 210 -6.17 5.48 -10.78
CA LEU A 210 -5.03 4.80 -11.38
C LEU A 210 -5.48 3.46 -11.96
N GLU A 211 -4.62 2.87 -12.79
CA GLU A 211 -4.85 1.52 -13.29
C GLU A 211 -4.99 0.51 -12.14
N PRO A 212 -5.98 -0.38 -12.20
CA PRO A 212 -6.24 -1.35 -11.14
C PRO A 212 -5.08 -2.33 -10.97
N ALA A 213 -4.90 -2.81 -9.73
CA ALA A 213 -3.92 -3.81 -9.40
C ALA A 213 -4.57 -4.96 -8.60
N GLN A 214 -3.88 -6.08 -8.54
CA GLN A 214 -4.23 -7.18 -7.66
C GLN A 214 -2.99 -7.67 -6.93
N ASP A 215 -3.06 -7.71 -5.60
CA ASP A 215 -1.99 -8.18 -4.73
C ASP A 215 -2.18 -9.64 -4.28
N HIS A 216 -1.14 -10.18 -3.63
CA HIS A 216 -1.12 -11.51 -3.05
C HIS A 216 -0.76 -11.38 -1.57
N LYS A 217 -1.78 -11.30 -0.71
CA LYS A 217 -1.63 -11.00 0.73
C LYS A 217 -1.10 -12.16 1.55
N ALA A 218 -1.50 -13.40 1.21
CA ALA A 218 -1.04 -14.58 1.94
C ALA A 218 0.44 -14.86 1.68
N ALA A 219 1.13 -15.37 2.71
CA ALA A 219 2.57 -15.61 2.67
C ALA A 219 3.00 -16.64 1.61
N PHE A 220 2.23 -17.71 1.42
CA PHE A 220 2.63 -18.87 0.60
C PHE A 220 1.74 -19.05 -0.63
N ASP A 221 2.24 -19.85 -1.57
CA ASP A 221 1.51 -20.23 -2.79
C ASP A 221 0.10 -20.74 -2.47
N ASP A 222 -0.82 -20.57 -3.43
CA ASP A 222 -2.24 -20.91 -3.32
C ASP A 222 -2.98 -20.17 -2.19
N ASP A 223 -2.55 -18.93 -1.90
CA ASP A 223 -3.09 -18.07 -0.84
C ASP A 223 -3.12 -18.72 0.54
N ARG A 224 -2.12 -19.53 0.85
CA ARG A 224 -1.97 -20.20 2.15
C ARG A 224 -1.07 -19.41 3.11
N GLY A 225 -1.23 -19.74 4.40
CA GLY A 225 -0.45 -19.13 5.47
C GLY A 225 -1.01 -17.78 5.95
N PRO A 226 -0.26 -17.09 6.83
CA PRO A 226 -0.71 -15.84 7.41
C PRO A 226 -0.71 -14.69 6.38
N ASN A 227 -1.54 -13.69 6.61
CA ASN A 227 -1.50 -12.44 5.86
C ASN A 227 -0.19 -11.69 6.09
N THR A 228 0.26 -11.00 5.05
CA THR A 228 1.49 -10.20 5.02
C THR A 228 1.18 -8.78 4.53
N GLY A 229 2.20 -7.96 4.34
CA GLY A 229 2.08 -6.69 3.62
C GLY A 229 1.92 -6.83 2.11
N GLY A 230 1.87 -8.05 1.57
CA GLY A 230 1.83 -8.37 0.14
C GLY A 230 3.12 -9.03 -0.35
N MET A 231 2.96 -10.16 -1.05
CA MET A 231 4.07 -10.97 -1.59
C MET A 231 4.28 -10.76 -3.09
N GLY A 232 3.50 -9.91 -3.69
CA GLY A 232 3.57 -9.51 -5.08
C GLY A 232 2.26 -8.90 -5.55
N ALA A 233 2.32 -8.18 -6.66
CA ALA A 233 1.16 -7.57 -7.28
C ALA A 233 1.35 -7.49 -8.80
N TYR A 234 0.26 -7.27 -9.50
CA TYR A 234 0.30 -7.02 -10.94
C TYR A 234 -0.75 -6.01 -11.37
N SER A 235 -0.50 -5.33 -12.47
CA SER A 235 -1.38 -4.33 -13.07
C SER A 235 -1.26 -4.37 -14.61
N PRO A 236 -2.37 -4.26 -15.36
CA PRO A 236 -3.74 -4.22 -14.87
C PRO A 236 -4.20 -5.61 -14.44
N THR A 237 -5.25 -5.68 -13.64
CA THR A 237 -5.91 -6.95 -13.36
C THR A 237 -7.12 -7.12 -14.27
N PRO A 238 -7.28 -8.28 -14.95
CA PRO A 238 -8.45 -8.56 -15.77
C PRO A 238 -9.75 -8.70 -14.94
N LEU A 239 -9.63 -8.84 -13.62
CA LEU A 239 -10.75 -8.88 -12.71
C LEU A 239 -11.58 -7.58 -12.74
N ILE A 240 -10.93 -6.44 -12.96
CA ILE A 240 -11.56 -5.14 -13.00
C ILE A 240 -11.77 -4.72 -14.46
N THR A 241 -12.96 -4.97 -14.97
CA THR A 241 -13.38 -4.48 -16.28
C THR A 241 -13.62 -2.96 -16.23
N PRO A 242 -13.63 -2.24 -17.39
CA PRO A 242 -13.98 -0.82 -17.40
C PRO A 242 -15.33 -0.52 -16.74
N ALA A 243 -16.36 -1.33 -16.99
CA ALA A 243 -17.67 -1.16 -16.38
C ALA A 243 -17.64 -1.34 -14.85
N LEU A 244 -16.86 -2.30 -14.36
CA LEU A 244 -16.68 -2.51 -12.91
C LEU A 244 -15.88 -1.37 -12.28
N LEU A 245 -14.88 -0.81 -12.99
CA LEU A 245 -14.16 0.37 -12.52
C LEU A 245 -15.10 1.57 -12.39
N ASP A 246 -15.95 1.81 -13.40
CA ASP A 246 -16.96 2.89 -13.35
C ASP A 246 -17.91 2.69 -12.16
N GLU A 247 -18.36 1.46 -11.91
CA GLU A 247 -19.18 1.12 -10.73
C GLU A 247 -18.47 1.42 -9.42
N VAL A 248 -17.18 1.09 -9.29
CA VAL A 248 -16.38 1.40 -8.09
C VAL A 248 -16.21 2.91 -7.92
N ILE A 249 -15.97 3.65 -9.00
CA ILE A 249 -15.88 5.11 -8.94
C ILE A 249 -17.21 5.69 -8.42
N GLU A 250 -18.34 5.27 -9.00
CA GLU A 250 -19.67 5.79 -8.67
C GLU A 250 -20.13 5.40 -7.27
N LYS A 251 -19.95 4.13 -6.88
CA LYS A 251 -20.50 3.60 -5.62
C LYS A 251 -19.54 3.64 -4.43
N VAL A 252 -18.23 3.83 -4.67
CA VAL A 252 -17.22 3.80 -3.61
C VAL A 252 -16.43 5.10 -3.55
N LEU A 253 -15.67 5.46 -4.61
CA LEU A 253 -14.71 6.54 -4.52
C LEU A 253 -15.39 7.92 -4.41
N VAL A 254 -16.39 8.19 -5.24
CA VAL A 254 -17.12 9.48 -5.22
C VAL A 254 -17.88 9.66 -3.90
N PRO A 255 -18.68 8.68 -3.43
CA PRO A 255 -19.42 8.83 -2.19
C PRO A 255 -18.53 9.03 -0.96
N ILE A 256 -17.42 8.28 -0.84
CA ILE A 256 -16.53 8.42 0.33
C ILE A 256 -15.83 9.78 0.36
N VAL A 257 -15.28 10.25 -0.78
CA VAL A 257 -14.59 11.55 -0.85
C VAL A 257 -15.59 12.69 -0.57
N HIS A 258 -16.80 12.60 -1.13
CA HIS A 258 -17.85 13.59 -0.87
C HIS A 258 -18.27 13.62 0.61
N THR A 259 -18.48 12.46 1.21
CA THR A 259 -18.86 12.36 2.62
C THR A 259 -17.77 12.89 3.54
N MET A 260 -16.51 12.50 3.34
CA MET A 260 -15.39 13.04 4.13
C MET A 260 -15.32 14.57 4.05
N ARG A 261 -15.50 15.14 2.86
CA ARG A 261 -15.55 16.60 2.70
C ARG A 261 -16.73 17.23 3.47
N ARG A 262 -17.92 16.61 3.44
CA ARG A 262 -19.11 17.09 4.16
C ARG A 262 -18.94 17.01 5.67
N GLU A 263 -18.25 15.97 6.16
CA GLU A 263 -17.96 15.80 7.60
C GLU A 263 -16.78 16.68 8.07
N GLY A 264 -16.19 17.51 7.19
CA GLY A 264 -15.11 18.44 7.55
C GLY A 264 -13.70 17.83 7.47
N GLU A 265 -13.57 16.65 6.90
CA GLU A 265 -12.31 15.90 6.73
C GLU A 265 -11.94 15.73 5.24
N PRO A 266 -11.73 16.81 4.46
CA PRO A 266 -11.51 16.71 3.02
C PRO A 266 -10.28 15.84 2.73
N PHE A 267 -10.44 14.87 1.84
CA PHE A 267 -9.38 13.93 1.51
C PHE A 267 -8.47 14.46 0.39
N GLN A 268 -7.18 14.60 0.67
CA GLN A 268 -6.15 14.89 -0.33
C GLN A 268 -5.03 13.84 -0.19
N GLY A 269 -4.65 13.18 -1.29
CA GLY A 269 -3.65 12.12 -1.24
C GLY A 269 -4.02 10.93 -2.10
N ILE A 270 -3.51 9.75 -1.75
CA ILE A 270 -3.91 8.48 -2.36
C ILE A 270 -5.04 7.87 -1.54
N LEU A 271 -6.18 7.71 -2.18
CA LEU A 271 -7.27 6.88 -1.69
C LEU A 271 -7.14 5.49 -2.32
N TYR A 272 -6.83 4.51 -1.50
CA TYR A 272 -6.76 3.11 -1.92
C TYR A 272 -7.95 2.36 -1.34
N ALA A 273 -8.82 1.86 -2.21
CA ALA A 273 -9.92 0.97 -1.86
C ALA A 273 -9.49 -0.49 -2.09
N GLY A 274 -9.34 -1.25 -0.99
CA GLY A 274 -9.23 -2.71 -1.02
C GLY A 274 -10.62 -3.31 -1.16
N LEU A 275 -10.87 -4.04 -2.24
CA LEU A 275 -12.19 -4.54 -2.61
C LEU A 275 -12.24 -6.06 -2.58
N MET A 276 -13.39 -6.60 -2.22
CA MET A 276 -13.81 -7.96 -2.56
C MET A 276 -14.84 -7.87 -3.69
N ILE A 277 -14.53 -8.48 -4.82
CA ILE A 277 -15.46 -8.59 -5.95
C ILE A 277 -16.31 -9.83 -5.72
N THR A 278 -17.53 -9.61 -5.25
CA THR A 278 -18.49 -10.66 -4.89
C THR A 278 -19.51 -10.89 -6.01
N ALA A 279 -20.34 -11.92 -5.86
CA ALA A 279 -21.46 -12.15 -6.79
C ALA A 279 -22.52 -11.03 -6.76
N GLN A 280 -22.55 -10.19 -5.70
CA GLN A 280 -23.44 -9.04 -5.58
C GLN A 280 -22.78 -7.70 -5.97
N GLY A 281 -21.57 -7.74 -6.52
CA GLY A 281 -20.79 -6.56 -6.89
C GLY A 281 -19.62 -6.29 -5.94
N PRO A 282 -18.95 -5.13 -6.11
CA PRO A 282 -17.79 -4.77 -5.30
C PRO A 282 -18.19 -4.38 -3.88
N LYS A 283 -17.51 -4.93 -2.87
CA LYS A 283 -17.63 -4.53 -1.46
C LYS A 283 -16.27 -4.10 -0.92
N VAL A 284 -16.22 -2.98 -0.20
CA VAL A 284 -14.98 -2.48 0.40
C VAL A 284 -14.59 -3.32 1.62
N LEU A 285 -13.36 -3.83 1.60
CA LEU A 285 -12.73 -4.52 2.73
C LEU A 285 -12.07 -3.53 3.69
N GLU A 286 -11.36 -2.55 3.12
CA GLU A 286 -10.63 -1.53 3.85
C GLU A 286 -10.27 -0.36 2.92
N PHE A 287 -10.01 0.80 3.52
CA PHE A 287 -9.31 1.88 2.84
C PHE A 287 -7.89 1.99 3.37
N ASN A 288 -6.96 2.33 2.46
CA ASN A 288 -5.64 2.82 2.82
C ASN A 288 -5.47 4.24 2.24
N VAL A 289 -4.66 5.07 2.90
CA VAL A 289 -4.56 6.51 2.58
C VAL A 289 -3.21 6.89 1.97
N ARG A 290 -2.57 5.91 1.38
CA ARG A 290 -1.24 5.99 0.75
C ARG A 290 -1.14 4.97 -0.39
N PHE A 291 -0.07 5.09 -1.20
CA PHE A 291 0.20 4.04 -2.19
C PHE A 291 0.32 2.67 -1.53
N GLY A 292 -0.15 1.64 -2.23
CA GLY A 292 0.05 0.25 -1.82
C GLY A 292 1.51 -0.18 -1.95
N ASP A 293 1.90 -1.19 -1.21
CA ASP A 293 3.17 -1.87 -1.30
C ASP A 293 2.92 -3.38 -1.19
N PRO A 294 2.94 -4.15 -2.31
CA PRO A 294 3.72 -3.88 -3.53
C PRO A 294 2.94 -3.37 -4.75
N GLU A 295 1.76 -2.79 -4.65
CA GLU A 295 0.98 -2.34 -5.82
C GLU A 295 1.61 -1.13 -6.52
N ALA A 296 2.27 -0.24 -5.78
CA ALA A 296 2.92 0.94 -6.36
C ALA A 296 3.96 0.57 -7.43
N GLN A 297 4.70 -0.51 -7.23
CA GLN A 297 5.77 -0.92 -8.13
C GLN A 297 5.26 -1.21 -9.55
N PRO A 298 4.30 -2.13 -9.79
CA PRO A 298 3.80 -2.39 -11.13
C PRO A 298 2.97 -1.22 -11.69
N VAL A 299 2.21 -0.50 -10.87
CA VAL A 299 1.40 0.65 -11.31
C VAL A 299 2.29 1.78 -11.81
N LEU A 300 3.34 2.16 -11.05
CA LEU A 300 4.23 3.25 -11.41
C LEU A 300 5.16 2.91 -12.58
N MET A 301 5.52 1.65 -12.79
CA MET A 301 6.25 1.24 -14.00
C MET A 301 5.42 1.43 -15.26
N ARG A 302 4.11 1.28 -15.18
CA ARG A 302 3.19 1.48 -16.30
C ARG A 302 2.80 2.94 -16.53
N LEU A 303 2.88 3.80 -15.51
CA LEU A 303 2.50 5.21 -15.64
C LEU A 303 3.48 5.95 -16.59
N LYS A 304 2.99 6.52 -17.69
CA LYS A 304 3.76 7.37 -18.61
C LYS A 304 3.71 8.85 -18.24
N SER A 305 2.58 9.31 -17.70
CA SER A 305 2.43 10.69 -17.24
C SER A 305 3.49 11.08 -16.22
N ASP A 306 3.86 12.36 -16.20
CA ASP A 306 4.82 12.93 -15.25
C ASP A 306 4.23 12.94 -13.83
N LEU A 307 4.65 11.98 -13.01
CA LEU A 307 4.15 11.83 -11.64
C LEU A 307 4.41 13.08 -10.79
N ALA A 308 5.54 13.78 -10.97
CA ALA A 308 5.85 14.97 -10.20
C ALA A 308 4.84 16.10 -10.44
N GLN A 309 4.43 16.30 -11.70
CA GLN A 309 3.38 17.27 -12.04
C GLN A 309 2.01 16.85 -11.50
N VAL A 310 1.70 15.56 -11.54
CA VAL A 310 0.44 15.04 -11.01
C VAL A 310 0.34 15.24 -9.50
N LEU A 311 1.38 14.84 -8.74
CA LEU A 311 1.38 14.99 -7.29
C LEU A 311 1.42 16.46 -6.84
N LEU A 312 2.15 17.32 -7.57
CA LEU A 312 2.13 18.76 -7.32
C LEU A 312 0.75 19.36 -7.56
N ALA A 313 0.10 19.02 -8.67
CA ALA A 313 -1.26 19.46 -8.97
C ALA A 313 -2.27 18.98 -7.91
N ALA A 314 -2.12 17.75 -7.41
CA ALA A 314 -2.93 17.25 -6.32
C ALA A 314 -2.72 18.03 -5.02
N ALA A 315 -1.46 18.31 -4.65
CA ALA A 315 -1.13 19.09 -3.47
C ALA A 315 -1.66 20.53 -3.54
N GLU A 316 -1.87 21.06 -4.74
CA GLU A 316 -2.36 22.42 -4.99
C GLU A 316 -3.86 22.49 -5.37
N GLY A 317 -4.61 21.37 -5.31
CA GLY A 317 -6.06 21.34 -5.65
C GLY A 317 -6.33 21.62 -7.13
N ARG A 318 -5.47 21.16 -8.04
CA ARG A 318 -5.52 21.49 -9.47
C ARG A 318 -5.60 20.26 -10.39
N LEU A 319 -5.94 19.08 -9.87
CA LEU A 319 -6.03 17.85 -10.68
C LEU A 319 -6.97 17.99 -11.87
N LYS A 320 -8.08 18.70 -11.70
CA LYS A 320 -9.06 18.94 -12.79
C LYS A 320 -8.44 19.60 -14.03
N LYS A 321 -7.28 20.26 -13.90
CA LYS A 321 -6.59 20.95 -15.02
C LYS A 321 -5.66 20.03 -15.80
N LEU A 322 -5.39 18.84 -15.28
CA LEU A 322 -4.50 17.89 -15.93
C LEU A 322 -5.23 17.12 -17.05
N PRO A 323 -4.51 16.73 -18.12
CA PRO A 323 -5.02 15.76 -19.07
C PRO A 323 -5.21 14.38 -18.38
N PRO A 324 -5.97 13.48 -19.01
CA PRO A 324 -6.03 12.09 -18.58
C PRO A 324 -4.63 11.47 -18.44
N LEU A 325 -4.48 10.55 -17.49
CA LEU A 325 -3.20 9.85 -17.32
C LEU A 325 -2.91 8.94 -18.52
N GLU A 326 -1.66 8.95 -18.94
CA GLU A 326 -1.15 8.07 -19.99
C GLU A 326 -0.47 6.85 -19.37
N TRP A 327 -0.73 5.69 -19.97
CA TRP A 327 -0.25 4.41 -19.47
C TRP A 327 0.53 3.63 -20.53
N ASP A 328 1.53 2.86 -20.10
CA ASP A 328 2.08 1.80 -20.93
C ASP A 328 1.03 0.69 -21.04
N PRO A 329 0.64 0.27 -22.25
CA PRO A 329 -0.36 -0.78 -22.43
C PRO A 329 0.12 -2.14 -21.95
N ARG A 330 1.43 -2.32 -21.79
CA ARG A 330 2.01 -3.57 -21.31
C ARG A 330 1.69 -3.76 -19.82
N PRO A 331 1.30 -4.97 -19.40
CA PRO A 331 1.16 -5.30 -17.99
C PRO A 331 2.51 -5.34 -17.27
N ALA A 332 2.45 -5.13 -15.95
CA ALA A 332 3.58 -5.24 -15.05
C ALA A 332 3.30 -6.24 -13.93
N VAL A 333 4.31 -7.02 -13.55
CA VAL A 333 4.26 -7.97 -12.43
C VAL A 333 5.41 -7.68 -11.47
N CYS A 334 5.09 -7.52 -10.19
CA CYS A 334 6.05 -7.39 -9.09
C CYS A 334 6.07 -8.67 -8.26
N VAL A 335 7.24 -9.27 -8.08
CA VAL A 335 7.48 -10.41 -7.20
C VAL A 335 8.28 -9.94 -5.99
N VAL A 336 7.72 -10.10 -4.80
CA VAL A 336 8.41 -9.75 -3.55
C VAL A 336 9.32 -10.91 -3.13
N MET A 337 10.60 -10.59 -2.92
CA MET A 337 11.58 -11.49 -2.30
C MET A 337 11.68 -11.17 -0.81
N ALA A 338 11.47 -12.18 0.02
CA ALA A 338 11.43 -12.05 1.47
C ALA A 338 12.58 -12.79 2.17
N ALA A 339 12.91 -12.33 3.38
CA ALA A 339 13.86 -12.98 4.26
C ALA A 339 13.24 -14.20 4.95
N ALA A 340 14.07 -15.18 5.30
CA ALA A 340 13.63 -16.34 6.08
C ALA A 340 12.95 -15.88 7.38
N GLY A 341 11.84 -16.54 7.73
CA GLY A 341 11.02 -16.24 8.90
C GLY A 341 9.94 -15.17 8.70
N TYR A 342 9.95 -14.41 7.58
CA TYR A 342 8.85 -13.47 7.29
C TYR A 342 7.53 -14.24 7.06
N PRO A 343 6.37 -13.74 7.58
CA PRO A 343 6.12 -12.44 8.22
C PRO A 343 6.43 -12.37 9.74
N GLY A 344 7.08 -13.38 10.30
CA GLY A 344 7.55 -13.38 11.68
C GLY A 344 8.89 -12.66 11.87
N LYS A 345 9.69 -13.15 12.81
CA LYS A 345 11.03 -12.62 13.11
C LYS A 345 12.01 -12.99 11.99
N VAL A 346 12.76 -12.01 11.50
CA VAL A 346 13.73 -12.18 10.43
C VAL A 346 15.14 -11.85 10.88
N ASN A 347 16.14 -12.46 10.24
CA ASN A 347 17.54 -12.09 10.38
C ASN A 347 17.91 -11.00 9.36
N LYS A 348 18.66 -10.00 9.83
CA LYS A 348 19.14 -8.87 9.03
C LYS A 348 20.66 -8.98 8.81
N GLY A 349 21.18 -8.17 7.89
CA GLY A 349 22.63 -8.09 7.63
C GLY A 349 23.18 -9.16 6.69
N LEU A 350 22.31 -9.92 6.02
CA LEU A 350 22.73 -10.97 5.06
C LEU A 350 23.08 -10.34 3.72
N PRO A 351 24.28 -10.60 3.14
CA PRO A 351 24.71 -10.02 1.88
C PRO A 351 23.83 -10.46 0.71
N ILE A 352 23.36 -9.49 -0.08
CA ILE A 352 22.56 -9.71 -1.28
C ILE A 352 23.49 -9.72 -2.49
N ARG A 353 23.40 -10.75 -3.33
CA ARG A 353 24.18 -10.93 -4.53
C ARG A 353 23.28 -11.01 -5.75
N GLY A 354 23.84 -10.68 -6.93
CA GLY A 354 23.15 -10.84 -8.21
C GLY A 354 22.22 -9.69 -8.61
N LEU A 355 22.26 -8.56 -7.91
CA LEU A 355 21.45 -7.37 -8.24
C LEU A 355 21.82 -6.80 -9.62
N THR A 356 23.12 -6.77 -9.97
CA THR A 356 23.61 -6.32 -11.27
C THR A 356 23.13 -7.22 -12.39
N GLU A 357 23.14 -8.54 -12.17
CA GLU A 357 22.64 -9.51 -13.15
C GLU A 357 21.14 -9.38 -13.35
N ALA A 358 20.40 -9.20 -12.26
CA ALA A 358 18.96 -9.00 -12.31
C ALA A 358 18.58 -7.72 -13.08
N SER A 359 19.34 -6.64 -12.92
CA SER A 359 19.08 -5.36 -13.61
C SER A 359 19.39 -5.40 -15.12
N ARG A 360 20.08 -6.45 -15.61
CA ARG A 360 20.33 -6.66 -17.05
C ARG A 360 19.20 -7.37 -17.77
N VAL A 361 18.24 -7.93 -17.04
CA VAL A 361 17.04 -8.52 -17.66
C VAL A 361 16.21 -7.38 -18.25
N PRO A 362 15.85 -7.42 -19.54
CA PRO A 362 15.11 -6.34 -20.18
C PRO A 362 13.76 -6.05 -19.52
N ASP A 363 13.38 -4.77 -19.45
CA ASP A 363 12.12 -4.30 -18.88
C ASP A 363 11.92 -4.65 -17.40
N VAL A 364 13.01 -4.90 -16.67
CA VAL A 364 12.99 -5.21 -15.23
C VAL A 364 13.55 -4.05 -14.42
N LYS A 365 12.89 -3.76 -13.31
CA LYS A 365 13.40 -2.90 -12.22
C LYS A 365 13.35 -3.65 -10.90
N VAL A 366 14.46 -3.67 -10.18
CA VAL A 366 14.53 -4.20 -8.82
C VAL A 366 14.34 -3.04 -7.85
N PHE A 367 13.19 -2.99 -7.19
CA PHE A 367 12.93 -2.02 -6.14
C PHE A 367 13.37 -2.59 -4.78
N HIS A 368 14.18 -1.83 -4.07
CA HIS A 368 14.64 -2.19 -2.73
C HIS A 368 13.57 -1.79 -1.69
N ALA A 369 13.39 -2.66 -0.70
CA ALA A 369 12.56 -2.42 0.48
C ALA A 369 13.47 -2.53 1.73
N GLY A 370 13.41 -3.63 2.45
CA GLY A 370 14.25 -3.86 3.62
C GLY A 370 15.70 -4.16 3.23
N THR A 371 16.43 -3.15 2.81
CA THR A 371 17.87 -3.25 2.46
C THR A 371 18.66 -2.10 3.08
N ALA A 372 19.90 -2.38 3.46
CA ALA A 372 20.86 -1.41 3.96
C ALA A 372 22.22 -1.60 3.27
N ARG A 373 23.08 -0.60 3.39
CA ARG A 373 24.48 -0.69 2.94
C ARG A 373 25.39 -0.94 4.13
N LEU A 374 26.23 -1.96 4.02
CA LEU A 374 27.26 -2.30 5.00
C LEU A 374 28.62 -2.34 4.30
N GLY A 375 29.40 -1.28 4.43
CA GLY A 375 30.57 -1.06 3.58
C GLY A 375 30.15 -1.01 2.11
N ASP A 376 30.80 -1.80 1.26
CA ASP A 376 30.49 -1.90 -0.17
C ASP A 376 29.37 -2.91 -0.50
N GLN A 377 28.81 -3.57 0.51
CA GLN A 377 27.80 -4.61 0.31
C GLN A 377 26.38 -4.06 0.59
N ILE A 378 25.44 -4.51 -0.23
CA ILE A 378 24.00 -4.37 0.06
C ILE A 378 23.58 -5.60 0.86
N VAL A 379 22.91 -5.37 1.99
CA VAL A 379 22.48 -6.42 2.92
C VAL A 379 20.99 -6.33 3.21
N THR A 380 20.40 -7.43 3.68
CA THR A 380 19.00 -7.46 4.15
C THR A 380 18.83 -6.62 5.41
N ASP A 381 17.73 -5.85 5.49
CA ASP A 381 17.36 -5.04 6.66
C ASP A 381 15.85 -5.07 6.95
N GLY A 382 15.15 -6.07 6.49
CA GLY A 382 13.70 -6.20 6.71
C GLY A 382 13.14 -7.54 6.28
N GLY A 383 11.84 -7.71 6.46
CA GLY A 383 11.12 -8.94 6.08
C GLY A 383 10.90 -9.05 4.58
N ARG A 384 10.25 -8.04 3.96
CA ARG A 384 10.21 -7.88 2.51
C ARG A 384 11.47 -7.12 2.11
N VAL A 385 12.31 -7.73 1.29
CA VAL A 385 13.65 -7.22 0.99
C VAL A 385 13.69 -6.51 -0.36
N LEU A 386 13.15 -7.13 -1.40
CA LEU A 386 13.12 -6.59 -2.76
C LEU A 386 11.75 -6.80 -3.40
N GLY A 387 11.37 -5.90 -4.31
CA GLY A 387 10.28 -6.05 -5.26
C GLY A 387 10.82 -6.11 -6.68
N VAL A 388 10.92 -7.30 -7.25
CA VAL A 388 11.41 -7.49 -8.62
C VAL A 388 10.25 -7.30 -9.57
N THR A 389 10.27 -6.21 -10.32
CA THR A 389 9.12 -5.79 -11.14
C THR A 389 9.50 -5.77 -12.61
N ALA A 390 8.66 -6.34 -13.46
CA ALA A 390 8.90 -6.43 -14.91
C ALA A 390 7.66 -6.03 -15.71
N LEU A 391 7.87 -5.39 -16.86
CA LEU A 391 6.90 -5.23 -17.94
C LEU A 391 6.98 -6.40 -18.91
N GLY A 392 5.87 -6.76 -19.54
CA GLY A 392 5.82 -7.78 -20.59
C GLY A 392 4.66 -7.53 -21.55
N ASP A 393 4.70 -8.10 -22.75
CA ASP A 393 3.63 -7.93 -23.74
C ASP A 393 2.30 -8.56 -23.26
N THR A 394 2.43 -9.60 -22.43
CA THR A 394 1.34 -10.23 -21.69
C THR A 394 1.70 -10.33 -20.20
N ILE A 395 0.70 -10.59 -19.35
CA ILE A 395 0.93 -10.87 -17.91
C ILE A 395 1.88 -12.07 -17.74
N ALA A 396 1.77 -13.07 -18.59
CA ALA A 396 2.66 -14.24 -18.57
C ALA A 396 4.11 -13.88 -18.92
N ASP A 397 4.33 -12.98 -19.88
CA ASP A 397 5.67 -12.51 -20.24
C ASP A 397 6.26 -11.64 -19.14
N ALA A 398 5.47 -10.73 -18.54
CA ALA A 398 5.89 -9.93 -17.38
C ALA A 398 6.27 -10.83 -16.21
N LYS A 399 5.44 -11.84 -15.89
CA LYS A 399 5.75 -12.86 -14.89
C LYS A 399 7.06 -13.56 -15.18
N LEU A 400 7.23 -14.08 -16.39
CA LEU A 400 8.44 -14.82 -16.79
C LEU A 400 9.70 -13.95 -16.60
N ARG A 401 9.69 -12.70 -17.05
CA ARG A 401 10.81 -11.75 -16.90
C ARG A 401 11.10 -11.44 -15.43
N ALA A 402 10.06 -11.18 -14.61
CA ALA A 402 10.26 -10.97 -13.18
C ALA A 402 10.94 -12.17 -12.51
N TYR A 403 10.49 -13.39 -12.77
CA TYR A 403 11.11 -14.60 -12.21
C TYR A 403 12.48 -14.91 -12.80
N GLN A 404 12.78 -14.53 -14.04
CA GLN A 404 14.15 -14.59 -14.57
C GLN A 404 15.10 -13.72 -13.76
N ALA A 405 14.70 -12.50 -13.44
CA ALA A 405 15.49 -11.61 -12.60
C ALA A 405 15.58 -12.08 -11.14
N VAL A 406 14.49 -12.59 -10.57
CA VAL A 406 14.48 -13.22 -9.23
C VAL A 406 15.52 -14.32 -9.11
N LYS A 407 15.68 -15.17 -10.13
CA LYS A 407 16.68 -16.27 -10.15
C LYS A 407 18.12 -15.77 -10.07
N CYS A 408 18.41 -14.54 -10.49
CA CYS A 408 19.74 -13.96 -10.39
C CYS A 408 20.08 -13.57 -8.96
N VAL A 409 19.08 -13.16 -8.16
CA VAL A 409 19.29 -12.60 -6.82
C VAL A 409 19.35 -13.68 -5.74
N ARG A 410 20.30 -13.56 -4.81
CA ARG A 410 20.52 -14.55 -3.75
C ARG A 410 20.99 -13.92 -2.45
N TRP A 411 20.44 -14.40 -1.35
CA TRP A 411 20.99 -14.32 0.01
C TRP A 411 20.54 -15.57 0.78
N GLU A 412 21.13 -15.83 1.93
CA GLU A 412 20.78 -17.01 2.73
C GLU A 412 19.33 -16.93 3.22
N GLY A 413 18.53 -17.96 2.91
CA GLY A 413 17.12 -18.03 3.27
C GLY A 413 16.21 -17.11 2.46
N ALA A 414 16.65 -16.59 1.32
CA ALA A 414 15.79 -15.86 0.38
C ALA A 414 14.67 -16.74 -0.15
N TRP A 415 13.44 -16.20 -0.17
CA TRP A 415 12.29 -16.89 -0.74
C TRP A 415 11.30 -15.92 -1.37
N CYS A 416 10.43 -16.41 -2.23
CA CYS A 416 9.30 -15.70 -2.82
C CYS A 416 8.19 -16.68 -3.17
N ARG A 417 6.99 -16.19 -3.36
CA ARG A 417 5.89 -16.97 -3.97
C ARG A 417 6.21 -17.26 -5.44
N LYS A 418 5.71 -18.38 -5.95
CA LYS A 418 5.91 -18.83 -7.34
C LYS A 418 4.69 -18.57 -8.23
N ASP A 419 3.55 -18.28 -7.62
CA ASP A 419 2.24 -18.15 -8.24
C ASP A 419 1.76 -16.70 -8.42
N ILE A 420 2.66 -15.69 -8.26
CA ILE A 420 2.30 -14.28 -8.47
C ILE A 420 1.73 -14.10 -9.88
N SER A 421 0.58 -13.43 -9.94
CA SER A 421 -0.25 -13.21 -11.14
C SER A 421 -1.00 -14.42 -11.73
N ASP A 422 -0.91 -15.61 -11.14
CA ASP A 422 -1.66 -16.77 -11.65
C ASP A 422 -3.18 -16.62 -11.54
N LYS A 423 -3.64 -15.75 -10.64
CA LYS A 423 -5.06 -15.36 -10.52
C LYS A 423 -5.61 -14.75 -11.82
N ALA A 424 -4.79 -14.04 -12.58
CA ALA A 424 -5.19 -13.44 -13.85
C ALA A 424 -5.71 -14.47 -14.87
N ARG A 425 -5.26 -15.74 -14.79
CA ARG A 425 -5.69 -16.82 -15.68
C ARG A 425 -7.07 -17.36 -15.37
N ARG A 426 -7.62 -17.08 -14.17
CA ARG A 426 -8.91 -17.61 -13.73
C ARG A 426 -10.09 -16.78 -14.23
N VAL A 427 -9.82 -15.59 -14.75
CA VAL A 427 -10.82 -14.59 -15.17
C VAL A 427 -11.03 -14.61 -16.69
N GLY A 428 -10.18 -15.36 -17.46
CA GLY A 428 -10.20 -15.48 -18.92
C GLY A 428 -10.97 -16.69 -19.42
#